data_b302591cf8ace662980c1ed34a9ee85a
#
_entry.id   b302591cf8ace662980c1ed34a9ee85a
#
_cell.length_a   1.000
_cell.length_b   1.000
_cell.length_c   1.000
_cell.angle_alpha   90.00
_cell.angle_beta   90.00
_cell.angle_gamma   90.00
#
_symmetry.space_group_name_H-M   'P 1'
#
loop_
_entity.id
_entity.type
_entity.pdbx_description
1 polymer ?
#
loop_
_entity_poly.entity_id
_entity_poly.type
_entity_poly.pdbx_seq_one_letter_code
_entity_poly.pdbx_strand_id
1 'polypeptide(L)'
;MKLKMLRLIVVIAISSVSQAKVDLVTLPTRDTVQLTIYNSADMTLVRESRALTLKESENKLQFSWANTLIDPTSLEMLAKANADKIDISDLTYPPRVQNLGLWNIKSGVSGKVPVEISYLTSGLSWRAFYMGTLTEDEKTMRLQGYVVVTNNSGEDYENAQTRLIVGQVHILDQIAELARRQYPYGRPGEAVPADRLGKAYGARRAYALREVVAGAEPAARPSMKPKAVEKEGLSEYFLYTIEGTETIPNGWSKRLQSFDTSEVPVVNLYKYEEERYGAAAFRFLNFKNDKEHKLGDTPIPGGTLKVYRTADDKGQLSYVGQSAFKYIPVDEDVELNLGPVGDVVVESMLMDFKTDNYRFDRNRNISGWDETRAFKIEVRNTRQIPARIEIQRNFNTPYWKLEKSGEFGQFEKVDVDTVKFTLTLEPRSTKKFEYGLTTYHGVRQEDFTRESKPK
;
A
#
# COMPACT_ATOMS: atom_id res chain seq x y z
N MET A 1 -45.78 -99.03 -12.67
CA MET A 1 -46.05 -97.61 -12.32
C MET A 1 -44.67 -96.95 -12.17
N LYS A 2 -44.18 -96.19 -13.18
CA LYS A 2 -42.87 -95.56 -13.18
C LYS A 2 -43.09 -94.03 -13.14
N LEU A 3 -42.72 -93.40 -12.00
CA LEU A 3 -42.88 -91.97 -11.77
C LEU A 3 -41.62 -91.25 -12.41
N LYS A 4 -41.83 -90.39 -13.43
CA LYS A 4 -40.81 -89.63 -14.07
C LYS A 4 -40.63 -88.29 -13.24
N MET A 5 -39.49 -88.18 -12.64
CA MET A 5 -39.07 -86.95 -11.91
C MET A 5 -38.50 -85.92 -12.88
N LEU A 6 -39.22 -84.83 -13.09
CA LEU A 6 -38.77 -83.66 -13.94
C LEU A 6 -37.91 -82.76 -13.12
N ARG A 7 -36.59 -82.67 -13.44
CA ARG A 7 -35.66 -81.73 -12.84
C ARG A 7 -35.75 -80.37 -13.52
N LEU A 8 -36.22 -79.39 -12.80
CA LEU A 8 -36.23 -77.97 -13.18
C LEU A 8 -34.87 -77.39 -12.89
N ILE A 9 -34.08 -77.04 -13.90
CA ILE A 9 -32.79 -76.32 -13.78
C ILE A 9 -33.11 -74.81 -13.77
N VAL A 10 -32.95 -74.16 -12.57
CA VAL A 10 -33.04 -72.72 -12.45
C VAL A 10 -31.65 -72.14 -12.72
N VAL A 11 -31.49 -71.49 -13.88
CA VAL A 11 -30.26 -70.70 -14.22
C VAL A 11 -30.36 -69.36 -13.51
N ILE A 12 -29.64 -69.17 -12.40
CA ILE A 12 -29.49 -67.88 -11.74
C ILE A 12 -28.44 -67.11 -12.55
N ALA A 13 -28.88 -66.14 -13.34
CA ALA A 13 -28.02 -65.14 -13.96
C ALA A 13 -27.47 -64.20 -12.87
N ILE A 14 -26.26 -64.39 -12.46
CA ILE A 14 -25.51 -63.44 -11.58
C ILE A 14 -25.14 -62.26 -12.45
N SER A 15 -25.94 -61.18 -12.43
CA SER A 15 -25.55 -59.87 -12.92
C SER A 15 -24.44 -59.33 -12.04
N SER A 16 -23.21 -59.41 -12.48
CA SER A 16 -22.06 -58.70 -11.86
C SER A 16 -22.33 -57.19 -11.95
N VAL A 17 -22.79 -56.58 -10.85
CA VAL A 17 -22.77 -55.14 -10.70
C VAL A 17 -21.30 -54.73 -10.67
N SER A 18 -20.79 -54.26 -11.82
CA SER A 18 -19.48 -53.60 -11.87
C SER A 18 -19.58 -52.32 -11.01
N GLN A 19 -19.17 -52.42 -9.76
CA GLN A 19 -18.90 -51.20 -8.98
C GLN A 19 -17.72 -50.51 -9.64
N ALA A 20 -17.98 -49.41 -10.29
CA ALA A 20 -16.94 -48.50 -10.76
C ALA A 20 -16.14 -48.05 -9.56
N LYS A 21 -14.92 -48.59 -9.39
CA LYS A 21 -14.00 -48.21 -8.33
C LYS A 21 -13.46 -46.84 -8.68
N VAL A 22 -14.00 -45.83 -8.04
CA VAL A 22 -13.48 -44.46 -8.16
C VAL A 22 -12.17 -44.41 -7.37
N ASP A 23 -11.03 -44.35 -8.07
CA ASP A 23 -9.74 -44.17 -7.43
C ASP A 23 -9.61 -42.66 -7.05
N LEU A 24 -9.71 -42.40 -5.74
CA LEU A 24 -9.52 -41.08 -5.17
C LEU A 24 -8.03 -40.83 -4.93
N VAL A 25 -7.47 -39.85 -5.59
CA VAL A 25 -6.08 -39.39 -5.35
C VAL A 25 -6.09 -38.53 -4.11
N THR A 26 -5.24 -38.84 -3.14
CA THR A 26 -5.05 -38.02 -1.95
C THR A 26 -4.22 -36.79 -2.34
N LEU A 27 -4.66 -35.60 -1.91
CA LEU A 27 -3.91 -34.38 -2.10
C LEU A 27 -2.63 -34.41 -1.24
N PRO A 28 -1.42 -34.47 -1.85
CA PRO A 28 -0.17 -34.51 -1.09
C PRO A 28 0.13 -33.13 -0.46
N THR A 29 1.14 -33.12 0.43
CA THR A 29 1.69 -31.87 0.97
C THR A 29 2.21 -30.95 -0.14
N ARG A 30 2.25 -29.66 0.14
CA ARG A 30 2.82 -28.66 -0.77
C ARG A 30 4.34 -28.81 -0.83
N ASP A 31 4.90 -28.85 -2.04
CA ASP A 31 6.36 -28.81 -2.27
C ASP A 31 6.85 -27.37 -2.20
N THR A 32 6.13 -26.45 -2.85
CA THR A 32 6.40 -25.00 -2.83
C THR A 32 5.10 -24.21 -2.77
N VAL A 33 5.17 -23.02 -2.18
CA VAL A 33 4.05 -22.05 -2.12
C VAL A 33 4.57 -20.67 -2.49
N GLN A 34 3.83 -19.98 -3.34
CA GLN A 34 4.07 -18.57 -3.66
C GLN A 34 2.79 -17.77 -3.39
N LEU A 35 2.92 -16.67 -2.66
CA LEU A 35 1.85 -15.73 -2.37
C LEU A 35 2.12 -14.42 -3.09
N THR A 36 1.19 -13.93 -3.90
CA THR A 36 1.23 -12.58 -4.45
C THR A 36 0.04 -11.79 -3.90
N ILE A 37 0.32 -10.84 -2.98
CA ILE A 37 -0.69 -10.15 -2.17
C ILE A 37 -1.01 -8.78 -2.78
N TYR A 38 -2.24 -8.62 -3.26
CA TYR A 38 -2.80 -7.38 -3.82
C TYR A 38 -3.63 -6.66 -2.75
N ASN A 39 -2.94 -5.90 -1.91
CA ASN A 39 -3.55 -5.32 -0.70
C ASN A 39 -4.73 -4.39 -0.97
N SER A 40 -4.69 -3.62 -2.08
CA SER A 40 -5.77 -2.70 -2.47
C SER A 40 -7.08 -3.39 -2.85
N ALA A 41 -7.04 -4.68 -3.13
CA ALA A 41 -8.14 -5.48 -3.64
C ALA A 41 -8.60 -6.58 -2.67
N ASP A 42 -8.01 -6.71 -1.48
CA ASP A 42 -8.17 -7.87 -0.57
C ASP A 42 -8.09 -9.19 -1.33
N MET A 43 -7.08 -9.31 -2.18
CA MET A 43 -6.89 -10.44 -3.08
C MET A 43 -5.46 -10.95 -2.98
N THR A 44 -5.31 -12.27 -2.96
CA THR A 44 -4.00 -12.92 -3.02
C THR A 44 -4.06 -14.04 -4.05
N LEU A 45 -3.14 -14.01 -5.01
CA LEU A 45 -2.89 -15.14 -5.88
C LEU A 45 -1.96 -16.12 -5.15
N VAL A 46 -2.45 -17.33 -4.94
CA VAL A 46 -1.68 -18.44 -4.40
C VAL A 46 -1.30 -19.36 -5.55
N ARG A 47 -0.03 -19.73 -5.63
CA ARG A 47 0.48 -20.76 -6.54
C ARG A 47 1.23 -21.80 -5.72
N GLU A 48 0.82 -23.03 -5.79
CA GLU A 48 1.43 -24.13 -5.05
C GLU A 48 1.79 -25.29 -5.96
N SER A 49 2.96 -25.88 -5.75
CA SER A 49 3.34 -27.10 -6.44
C SER A 49 3.16 -28.32 -5.53
N ARG A 50 2.73 -29.42 -6.14
CA ARG A 50 2.53 -30.72 -5.47
C ARG A 50 2.91 -31.85 -6.41
N ALA A 51 3.36 -32.97 -5.85
CA ALA A 51 3.65 -34.18 -6.63
C ALA A 51 2.50 -35.18 -6.49
N LEU A 52 1.56 -35.16 -7.43
CA LEU A 52 0.45 -36.12 -7.49
C LEU A 52 0.93 -37.51 -7.90
N THR A 53 0.44 -38.56 -7.23
CA THR A 53 0.64 -39.95 -7.69
C THR A 53 -0.54 -40.34 -8.54
N LEU A 54 -0.35 -40.40 -9.85
CA LEU A 54 -1.38 -40.75 -10.83
C LEU A 54 -1.22 -42.21 -11.27
N LYS A 55 -2.35 -42.82 -11.65
CA LYS A 55 -2.40 -44.07 -12.38
C LYS A 55 -2.66 -43.80 -13.84
N GLU A 56 -2.24 -44.66 -14.72
CA GLU A 56 -2.63 -44.64 -16.10
C GLU A 56 -4.15 -44.82 -16.22
N SER A 57 -4.85 -43.95 -16.98
CA SER A 57 -6.29 -43.85 -17.15
C SER A 57 -6.91 -42.72 -16.29
N GLU A 58 -8.09 -42.90 -15.72
CA GLU A 58 -8.85 -41.88 -15.00
C GLU A 58 -8.47 -41.81 -13.52
N ASN A 59 -8.23 -40.59 -13.05
CA ASN A 59 -7.95 -40.27 -11.66
C ASN A 59 -8.91 -39.17 -11.20
N LYS A 60 -9.34 -39.19 -9.93
CA LYS A 60 -10.12 -38.12 -9.31
C LYS A 60 -9.35 -37.54 -8.12
N LEU A 61 -9.05 -36.26 -8.17
CA LEU A 61 -8.40 -35.55 -7.08
C LEU A 61 -9.43 -34.70 -6.34
N GLN A 62 -9.56 -34.93 -5.04
CA GLN A 62 -10.39 -34.13 -4.17
C GLN A 62 -9.60 -32.92 -3.67
N PHE A 63 -10.20 -31.72 -3.80
CA PHE A 63 -9.69 -30.49 -3.25
C PHE A 63 -10.77 -29.83 -2.38
N SER A 64 -10.47 -29.54 -1.12
CA SER A 64 -11.41 -28.90 -0.19
C SER A 64 -10.88 -27.51 0.17
N TRP A 65 -11.78 -26.54 0.21
CA TRP A 65 -11.53 -25.18 0.69
C TRP A 65 -12.42 -24.80 1.89
N ALA A 66 -12.83 -25.81 2.66
CA ALA A 66 -13.66 -25.59 3.86
C ALA A 66 -12.91 -24.72 4.86
N ASN A 67 -13.63 -23.75 5.44
CA ASN A 67 -13.10 -22.76 6.40
C ASN A 67 -12.00 -21.83 5.87
N THR A 68 -11.86 -21.73 4.55
CA THR A 68 -10.95 -20.80 3.87
C THR A 68 -11.70 -19.70 3.13
N LEU A 69 -10.98 -18.67 2.69
CA LEU A 69 -11.51 -17.59 1.85
C LEU A 69 -11.09 -17.76 0.38
N ILE A 70 -10.91 -18.99 -0.07
CA ILE A 70 -10.57 -19.31 -1.46
C ILE A 70 -11.78 -19.04 -2.36
N ASP A 71 -11.55 -18.35 -3.49
CA ASP A 71 -12.53 -18.26 -4.57
C ASP A 71 -12.50 -19.56 -5.40
N PRO A 72 -13.50 -20.43 -5.27
CA PRO A 72 -13.49 -21.70 -5.97
C PRO A 72 -13.61 -21.55 -7.48
N THR A 73 -14.02 -20.38 -7.99
CA THR A 73 -14.10 -20.11 -9.43
C THR A 73 -12.73 -19.81 -10.06
N SER A 74 -11.73 -19.54 -9.24
CA SER A 74 -10.36 -19.22 -9.66
C SER A 74 -9.42 -20.42 -9.62
N LEU A 75 -9.90 -21.59 -9.20
CA LEU A 75 -9.10 -22.81 -9.11
C LEU A 75 -8.65 -23.28 -10.47
N GLU A 76 -7.35 -23.35 -10.67
CA GLU A 76 -6.67 -23.89 -11.85
C GLU A 76 -5.65 -24.95 -11.44
N MET A 77 -5.45 -25.96 -12.28
CA MET A 77 -4.40 -26.95 -12.13
C MET A 77 -3.71 -27.21 -13.45
N LEU A 78 -2.38 -27.22 -13.43
CA LEU A 78 -1.54 -27.46 -14.60
C LEU A 78 -0.50 -28.54 -14.30
N ALA A 79 -0.33 -29.50 -15.22
CA ALA A 79 0.74 -30.46 -15.14
C ALA A 79 2.08 -29.79 -15.53
N LYS A 80 3.09 -29.91 -14.68
CA LYS A 80 4.44 -29.33 -14.91
C LYS A 80 5.37 -30.29 -15.67
N ALA A 81 5.02 -31.57 -15.73
CA ALA A 81 5.72 -32.58 -16.52
C ALA A 81 4.72 -33.50 -17.22
N ASN A 82 5.10 -34.03 -18.38
CA ASN A 82 4.26 -34.88 -19.23
C ASN A 82 2.89 -34.22 -19.56
N ALA A 83 2.86 -32.92 -19.75
CA ALA A 83 1.64 -32.17 -20.04
C ALA A 83 0.91 -32.65 -21.31
N ASP A 84 1.64 -33.19 -22.26
CA ASP A 84 1.13 -33.83 -23.49
C ASP A 84 0.37 -35.14 -23.25
N LYS A 85 0.58 -35.78 -22.09
CA LYS A 85 -0.02 -37.09 -21.71
C LYS A 85 -1.01 -36.97 -20.55
N ILE A 86 -1.22 -35.76 -20.01
CA ILE A 86 -2.09 -35.52 -18.87
C ILE A 86 -3.11 -34.51 -19.29
N ASP A 87 -4.38 -34.94 -19.33
CA ASP A 87 -5.53 -34.10 -19.58
C ASP A 87 -6.26 -33.87 -18.26
N ILE A 88 -6.31 -32.60 -17.82
CA ILE A 88 -7.09 -32.15 -16.68
C ILE A 88 -8.41 -31.64 -17.25
N SER A 89 -9.37 -32.55 -17.38
CA SER A 89 -10.56 -32.35 -18.20
C SER A 89 -11.51 -31.33 -17.59
N ASP A 90 -11.82 -31.45 -16.31
CA ASP A 90 -12.77 -30.58 -15.62
C ASP A 90 -12.60 -30.60 -14.09
N LEU A 91 -13.23 -29.61 -13.45
CA LEU A 91 -13.44 -29.52 -12.01
C LEU A 91 -14.93 -29.59 -11.73
N THR A 92 -15.39 -30.68 -11.11
CA THR A 92 -16.80 -30.90 -10.78
C THR A 92 -17.09 -30.59 -9.32
N TYR A 93 -18.29 -30.06 -9.04
CA TYR A 93 -18.75 -29.70 -7.71
C TYR A 93 -19.89 -30.63 -7.26
N PRO A 94 -19.67 -31.47 -6.24
CA PRO A 94 -20.71 -32.39 -5.75
C PRO A 94 -21.94 -31.62 -5.21
N PRO A 95 -23.16 -31.96 -5.61
CA PRO A 95 -24.36 -31.15 -5.32
C PRO A 95 -24.77 -31.12 -3.83
N ARG A 96 -24.22 -31.98 -2.99
CA ARG A 96 -24.58 -32.09 -1.56
C ARG A 96 -23.41 -31.85 -0.62
N VAL A 97 -22.23 -31.58 -1.17
CA VAL A 97 -21.03 -31.31 -0.38
C VAL A 97 -20.57 -29.90 -0.70
N GLN A 98 -20.52 -29.05 0.32
CA GLN A 98 -20.05 -27.67 0.20
C GLN A 98 -18.53 -27.62 0.31
N ASN A 99 -17.91 -26.62 -0.31
CA ASN A 99 -16.49 -26.31 -0.19
C ASN A 99 -15.57 -27.47 -0.62
N LEU A 100 -15.98 -28.18 -1.66
CA LEU A 100 -15.23 -29.29 -2.22
C LEU A 100 -15.37 -29.33 -3.74
N GLY A 101 -14.26 -29.59 -4.43
CA GLY A 101 -14.19 -29.86 -5.85
C GLY A 101 -13.49 -31.18 -6.15
N LEU A 102 -13.83 -31.80 -7.26
CA LEU A 102 -13.22 -33.01 -7.77
C LEU A 102 -12.66 -32.71 -9.16
N TRP A 103 -11.34 -32.74 -9.31
CA TRP A 103 -10.70 -32.74 -10.62
C TRP A 103 -10.74 -34.12 -11.25
N ASN A 104 -11.21 -34.17 -12.49
CA ASN A 104 -11.11 -35.36 -13.32
C ASN A 104 -9.85 -35.27 -14.17
N ILE A 105 -8.92 -36.18 -13.94
CA ILE A 105 -7.61 -36.20 -14.58
C ILE A 105 -7.46 -37.49 -15.38
N LYS A 106 -7.25 -37.36 -16.69
CA LYS A 106 -6.87 -38.49 -17.55
C LYS A 106 -5.37 -38.48 -17.71
N SER A 107 -4.72 -39.59 -17.35
CA SER A 107 -3.28 -39.71 -17.41
C SER A 107 -2.87 -40.87 -18.32
N GLY A 108 -1.95 -40.59 -19.24
CA GLY A 108 -1.28 -41.62 -20.06
C GLY A 108 0.00 -42.11 -19.41
N VAL A 109 0.30 -41.73 -18.18
CA VAL A 109 1.47 -42.18 -17.42
C VAL A 109 1.07 -42.54 -15.99
N SER A 110 1.79 -43.48 -15.38
CA SER A 110 1.66 -43.79 -13.96
C SER A 110 2.87 -43.30 -13.17
N GLY A 111 2.66 -42.91 -11.91
CA GLY A 111 3.70 -42.45 -11.01
C GLY A 111 3.54 -41.03 -10.52
N LYS A 112 4.61 -40.43 -9.99
CA LYS A 112 4.63 -39.10 -9.47
C LYS A 112 4.69 -38.06 -10.59
N VAL A 113 3.74 -37.15 -10.64
CA VAL A 113 3.62 -36.04 -11.58
C VAL A 113 3.59 -34.73 -10.83
N PRO A 114 4.53 -33.82 -11.04
CA PRO A 114 4.47 -32.49 -10.46
C PRO A 114 3.36 -31.68 -11.14
N VAL A 115 2.48 -31.09 -10.33
CA VAL A 115 1.42 -30.19 -10.77
C VAL A 115 1.55 -28.86 -10.07
N GLU A 116 1.03 -27.81 -10.69
CA GLU A 116 0.84 -26.51 -10.07
C GLU A 116 -0.66 -26.26 -9.91
N ILE A 117 -1.07 -25.91 -8.71
CA ILE A 117 -2.44 -25.47 -8.41
C ILE A 117 -2.38 -23.99 -8.10
N SER A 118 -3.21 -23.20 -8.78
CA SER A 118 -3.33 -21.77 -8.55
C SER A 118 -4.77 -21.40 -8.22
N TYR A 119 -4.92 -20.42 -7.32
CA TYR A 119 -6.21 -19.90 -6.92
C TYR A 119 -6.10 -18.49 -6.31
N LEU A 120 -7.21 -17.77 -6.31
CA LEU A 120 -7.36 -16.51 -5.60
C LEU A 120 -7.96 -16.77 -4.22
N THR A 121 -7.43 -16.07 -3.21
CA THR A 121 -7.97 -16.06 -1.85
C THR A 121 -8.04 -14.64 -1.33
N SER A 122 -8.85 -14.43 -0.29
CA SER A 122 -8.92 -13.20 0.49
C SER A 122 -8.36 -13.40 1.90
N GLY A 123 -8.28 -12.34 2.67
CA GLY A 123 -7.87 -12.38 4.08
C GLY A 123 -6.37 -12.33 4.32
N LEU A 124 -5.53 -12.26 3.27
CA LEU A 124 -4.15 -11.86 3.43
C LEU A 124 -4.02 -10.36 3.13
N SER A 125 -3.31 -9.67 4.00
CA SER A 125 -3.04 -8.25 3.85
C SER A 125 -1.63 -7.91 4.32
N TRP A 126 -1.10 -6.77 3.87
CA TRP A 126 0.16 -6.28 4.38
C TRP A 126 0.11 -4.77 4.61
N ARG A 127 0.99 -4.28 5.52
CA ARG A 127 1.16 -2.85 5.79
C ARG A 127 2.63 -2.54 5.91
N ALA A 128 3.04 -1.42 5.32
CA ALA A 128 4.37 -0.89 5.52
C ALA A 128 4.40 0.06 6.71
N PHE A 129 5.50 0.05 7.44
CA PHE A 129 5.82 1.06 8.43
C PHE A 129 7.34 1.27 8.49
N TYR A 130 7.71 2.42 8.97
CA TYR A 130 9.08 2.89 8.88
C TYR A 130 9.54 3.41 10.23
N MET A 131 10.83 3.25 10.47
CA MET A 131 11.51 3.82 11.62
C MET A 131 12.66 4.70 11.12
N GLY A 132 12.58 5.99 11.42
CA GLY A 132 13.62 6.96 11.13
C GLY A 132 14.36 7.30 12.42
N THR A 133 15.69 7.18 12.42
CA THR A 133 16.52 7.60 13.55
C THR A 133 17.42 8.72 13.09
N LEU A 134 17.14 9.94 13.57
CA LEU A 134 17.94 11.13 13.30
C LEU A 134 19.27 11.07 14.05
N THR A 135 20.32 11.58 13.41
CA THR A 135 21.59 11.88 14.05
C THR A 135 21.43 13.02 15.07
N GLU A 136 22.43 13.23 15.92
CA GLU A 136 22.40 14.28 16.94
C GLU A 136 22.26 15.68 16.33
N ASP A 137 22.92 15.93 15.19
CA ASP A 137 22.84 17.19 14.44
C ASP A 137 21.61 17.30 13.55
N GLU A 138 20.81 16.22 13.48
CA GLU A 138 19.58 16.10 12.71
C GLU A 138 19.70 16.37 11.19
N LYS A 139 20.90 16.20 10.62
CA LYS A 139 21.15 16.39 9.19
C LYS A 139 20.97 15.11 8.38
N THR A 140 21.11 13.97 9.04
CA THR A 140 20.90 12.67 8.41
C THR A 140 20.00 11.78 9.26
N MET A 141 19.42 10.77 8.61
CA MET A 141 18.53 9.81 9.23
C MET A 141 18.88 8.40 8.76
N ARG A 142 18.91 7.44 9.68
CA ARG A 142 18.79 6.03 9.33
C ARG A 142 17.33 5.73 9.10
N LEU A 143 16.99 5.27 7.91
CA LEU A 143 15.62 4.90 7.54
C LEU A 143 15.50 3.39 7.38
N GLN A 144 14.67 2.76 8.22
CA GLN A 144 14.39 1.34 8.19
C GLN A 144 12.94 1.12 7.76
N GLY A 145 12.75 0.32 6.72
CA GLY A 145 11.45 -0.10 6.24
C GLY A 145 11.09 -1.50 6.71
N TYR A 146 9.84 -1.68 7.08
CA TYR A 146 9.27 -2.95 7.52
C TYR A 146 7.92 -3.17 6.88
N VAL A 147 7.58 -4.43 6.65
CA VAL A 147 6.22 -4.85 6.29
C VAL A 147 5.69 -5.82 7.32
N VAL A 148 4.41 -5.70 7.64
CA VAL A 148 3.67 -6.67 8.43
C VAL A 148 2.69 -7.36 7.51
N VAL A 149 2.85 -8.66 7.33
CA VAL A 149 1.91 -9.50 6.60
C VAL A 149 0.99 -10.17 7.60
N THR A 150 -0.31 -10.07 7.40
CA THR A 150 -1.35 -10.67 8.25
C THR A 150 -2.11 -11.71 7.44
N ASN A 151 -2.30 -12.89 8.00
CA ASN A 151 -3.04 -13.98 7.37
C ASN A 151 -4.31 -14.32 8.16
N ASN A 152 -5.46 -14.05 7.57
CA ASN A 152 -6.79 -14.43 8.04
C ASN A 152 -7.56 -15.21 6.95
N SER A 153 -6.85 -15.90 6.06
CA SER A 153 -7.44 -16.61 4.91
C SER A 153 -8.11 -17.94 5.27
N GLY A 154 -7.87 -18.44 6.48
CA GLY A 154 -8.31 -19.77 6.92
C GLY A 154 -7.28 -20.87 6.65
N GLU A 155 -6.16 -20.57 5.98
CA GLU A 155 -5.09 -21.53 5.67
C GLU A 155 -3.74 -21.12 6.24
N ASP A 156 -2.93 -22.12 6.62
CA ASP A 156 -1.52 -21.93 6.94
C ASP A 156 -0.67 -21.96 5.66
N TYR A 157 0.23 -21.01 5.53
CA TYR A 157 1.19 -20.98 4.42
C TYR A 157 2.60 -21.22 4.97
N GLU A 158 3.06 -22.45 4.84
CA GLU A 158 4.40 -22.87 5.27
C GLU A 158 5.42 -22.65 4.16
N ASN A 159 6.58 -22.08 4.52
CA ASN A 159 7.69 -21.83 3.60
C ASN A 159 7.27 -21.14 2.29
N ALA A 160 6.37 -20.17 2.39
CA ALA A 160 5.84 -19.45 1.24
C ALA A 160 6.79 -18.34 0.77
N GLN A 161 7.08 -18.29 -0.50
CA GLN A 161 7.66 -17.12 -1.14
C GLN A 161 6.60 -16.02 -1.17
N THR A 162 6.87 -14.91 -0.50
CA THR A 162 5.90 -13.82 -0.35
C THR A 162 6.24 -12.66 -1.27
N ARG A 163 5.27 -12.26 -2.08
CA ARG A 163 5.35 -11.15 -3.04
C ARG A 163 4.26 -10.13 -2.71
N LEU A 164 4.62 -8.86 -2.65
CA LEU A 164 3.74 -7.77 -2.28
C LEU A 164 3.54 -6.84 -3.47
N ILE A 165 2.31 -6.55 -3.81
CA ILE A 165 1.97 -5.61 -4.88
C ILE A 165 1.68 -4.24 -4.27
N VAL A 166 2.39 -3.23 -4.77
CA VAL A 166 2.20 -1.82 -4.45
C VAL A 166 1.60 -1.13 -5.67
N GLY A 167 0.42 -0.56 -5.53
CA GLY A 167 -0.37 0.05 -6.60
C GLY A 167 -1.86 -0.22 -6.41
N GLN A 168 -2.67 0.20 -7.36
CA GLN A 168 -4.11 -0.05 -7.35
C GLN A 168 -4.47 -1.09 -8.39
N VAL A 169 -5.15 -2.14 -7.95
CA VAL A 169 -5.73 -3.18 -8.81
C VAL A 169 -7.23 -3.03 -8.76
N HIS A 170 -7.87 -2.91 -9.91
CA HIS A 170 -9.32 -2.83 -10.01
C HIS A 170 -9.90 -4.23 -10.22
N ILE A 171 -10.71 -4.67 -9.26
CA ILE A 171 -11.51 -5.89 -9.38
C ILE A 171 -12.99 -5.56 -9.27
N LEU A 172 -13.82 -6.31 -10.00
CA LEU A 172 -15.27 -6.10 -10.04
C LEU A 172 -15.99 -6.70 -8.82
N ASP A 173 -15.47 -7.81 -8.29
CA ASP A 173 -16.04 -8.54 -7.15
C ASP A 173 -15.03 -8.71 -6.04
N GLN A 174 -15.48 -8.65 -4.79
CA GLN A 174 -14.63 -8.92 -3.62
C GLN A 174 -14.50 -10.44 -3.43
N ILE A 175 -13.26 -10.93 -3.37
CA ILE A 175 -12.96 -12.36 -3.22
C ILE A 175 -13.56 -12.93 -1.93
N ALA A 176 -13.51 -12.16 -0.83
CA ALA A 176 -14.12 -12.57 0.45
C ALA A 176 -15.64 -12.78 0.36
N GLU A 177 -16.34 -11.99 -0.45
CA GLU A 177 -17.77 -12.17 -0.69
C GLU A 177 -18.05 -13.41 -1.55
N LEU A 178 -17.25 -13.63 -2.60
CA LEU A 178 -17.34 -14.81 -3.43
C LEU A 178 -17.11 -16.09 -2.62
N ALA A 179 -16.10 -16.10 -1.77
CA ALA A 179 -15.78 -17.25 -0.92
C ALA A 179 -16.87 -17.58 0.13
N ARG A 180 -17.60 -16.57 0.61
CA ARG A 180 -18.68 -16.73 1.61
C ARG A 180 -20.04 -17.08 0.99
N ARG A 181 -20.18 -16.98 -0.32
CA ARG A 181 -21.45 -17.34 -0.99
C ARG A 181 -21.72 -18.83 -0.82
N GLN A 182 -22.92 -19.16 -0.35
CA GLN A 182 -23.37 -20.55 -0.20
C GLN A 182 -23.41 -21.29 -1.55
N TYR A 183 -23.66 -20.55 -2.63
CA TYR A 183 -23.69 -21.06 -4.00
C TYR A 183 -22.90 -20.11 -4.91
N PRO A 184 -21.57 -20.25 -5.02
CA PRO A 184 -20.71 -19.35 -5.81
C PRO A 184 -21.04 -19.37 -7.32
N TYR A 185 -21.67 -20.45 -7.80
CA TYR A 185 -22.11 -20.64 -9.20
C TYR A 185 -23.62 -20.49 -9.41
N GLY A 186 -24.35 -19.93 -8.45
CA GLY A 186 -25.80 -19.86 -8.46
C GLY A 186 -26.48 -21.12 -7.88
N ARG A 187 -27.78 -21.06 -7.63
CA ARG A 187 -28.55 -22.21 -7.14
C ARG A 187 -28.72 -23.24 -8.26
N PRO A 188 -28.67 -24.53 -7.96
CA PRO A 188 -29.01 -25.55 -8.95
C PRO A 188 -30.40 -25.27 -9.56
N GLY A 189 -30.49 -25.10 -10.88
CA GLY A 189 -31.72 -24.81 -11.60
C GLY A 189 -31.99 -23.31 -11.85
N GLU A 190 -31.23 -22.37 -11.32
CA GLU A 190 -31.31 -20.96 -11.70
C GLU A 190 -30.33 -20.66 -12.86
N ALA A 191 -30.83 -20.03 -13.91
CA ALA A 191 -30.00 -19.57 -15.02
C ALA A 191 -29.13 -18.38 -14.53
N VAL A 192 -27.83 -18.54 -14.52
CA VAL A 192 -26.90 -17.44 -14.19
C VAL A 192 -26.90 -16.45 -15.36
N PRO A 193 -27.17 -15.15 -15.15
CA PRO A 193 -27.14 -14.17 -16.22
C PRO A 193 -25.78 -14.16 -16.91
N ALA A 194 -25.75 -14.36 -18.22
CA ALA A 194 -24.56 -14.54 -19.05
C ALA A 194 -23.61 -13.33 -19.03
N ASP A 195 -24.10 -12.14 -18.67
CA ASP A 195 -23.31 -10.90 -18.57
C ASP A 195 -22.36 -10.87 -17.37
N ARG A 196 -22.68 -11.60 -16.28
CA ARG A 196 -21.81 -11.72 -15.10
C ARG A 196 -20.67 -12.72 -15.32
N LEU A 197 -20.93 -13.82 -16.05
CA LEU A 197 -19.92 -14.81 -16.39
C LEU A 197 -18.86 -14.26 -17.37
N GLY A 198 -19.27 -13.53 -18.40
CA GLY A 198 -18.36 -13.02 -19.43
C GLY A 198 -17.37 -11.98 -18.93
N LYS A 199 -17.77 -11.11 -18.00
CA LYS A 199 -16.89 -10.06 -17.44
C LYS A 199 -15.86 -10.62 -16.45
N ALA A 200 -16.23 -11.61 -15.64
CA ALA A 200 -15.31 -12.27 -14.71
C ALA A 200 -14.25 -13.12 -15.44
N TYR A 201 -14.64 -13.84 -16.50
CA TYR A 201 -13.71 -14.67 -17.29
C TYR A 201 -12.72 -13.84 -18.14
N GLY A 202 -13.15 -12.72 -18.71
CA GLY A 202 -12.31 -11.86 -19.53
C GLY A 202 -11.16 -11.19 -18.74
N ALA A 203 -11.44 -10.71 -17.54
CA ALA A 203 -10.45 -10.10 -16.66
C ALA A 203 -9.42 -11.13 -16.14
N ARG A 204 -9.87 -12.34 -15.78
CA ARG A 204 -9.02 -13.43 -15.26
C ARG A 204 -8.01 -13.94 -16.28
N ARG A 205 -8.40 -14.08 -17.54
CA ARG A 205 -7.52 -14.58 -18.61
C ARG A 205 -6.37 -13.60 -18.94
N ALA A 206 -6.60 -12.30 -18.74
CA ALA A 206 -5.59 -11.28 -18.96
C ALA A 206 -4.50 -11.26 -17.87
N TYR A 207 -4.84 -11.61 -16.62
CA TYR A 207 -3.89 -11.66 -15.50
C TYR A 207 -3.03 -12.94 -15.51
N ALA A 208 -3.61 -14.10 -15.73
CA ALA A 208 -2.90 -15.37 -15.74
C ALA A 208 -1.87 -15.50 -16.88
N LEU A 209 -2.09 -14.86 -18.03
CA LEU A 209 -1.22 -14.95 -19.20
C LEU A 209 0.03 -14.04 -19.13
N ARG A 210 0.11 -13.07 -18.23
CA ARG A 210 1.24 -12.13 -18.12
C ARG A 210 2.36 -12.57 -17.15
N GLU A 211 2.10 -13.48 -16.22
CA GLU A 211 3.09 -13.93 -15.21
C GLU A 211 3.93 -15.15 -15.60
N VAL A 212 3.81 -15.68 -16.81
CA VAL A 212 4.43 -16.97 -17.21
C VAL A 212 5.96 -16.89 -17.47
N VAL A 213 6.61 -15.75 -17.31
CA VAL A 213 8.05 -15.61 -17.61
C VAL A 213 8.85 -15.10 -16.42
N ALA A 214 9.19 -15.98 -15.50
CA ALA A 214 10.43 -15.88 -14.72
C ALA A 214 10.73 -17.22 -14.02
N GLY A 215 11.71 -17.92 -14.54
CA GLY A 215 12.19 -19.18 -13.99
C GLY A 215 12.98 -18.98 -12.69
N ALA A 216 12.80 -19.87 -11.73
CA ALA A 216 13.53 -19.89 -10.47
C ALA A 216 14.52 -21.04 -10.45
N GLU A 217 15.79 -20.78 -10.15
CA GLU A 217 16.81 -21.78 -9.81
C GLU A 217 16.78 -22.12 -8.30
N PRO A 218 17.20 -23.34 -7.90
CA PRO A 218 17.08 -23.78 -6.50
C PRO A 218 18.19 -23.18 -5.61
N ALA A 219 17.80 -22.61 -4.48
CA ALA A 219 18.64 -21.88 -3.55
C ALA A 219 19.32 -22.75 -2.48
N ALA A 220 20.58 -22.43 -2.19
CA ALA A 220 21.40 -22.97 -1.09
C ALA A 220 21.00 -22.34 0.27
N ARG A 221 21.26 -23.04 1.38
CA ARG A 221 20.87 -22.65 2.76
C ARG A 221 21.57 -21.35 3.21
N PRO A 222 20.88 -20.40 3.82
CA PRO A 222 21.41 -19.08 4.16
C PRO A 222 21.96 -18.96 5.58
N SER A 223 23.05 -18.19 5.71
CA SER A 223 23.48 -17.54 6.96
C SER A 223 22.60 -16.31 7.22
N MET A 224 22.33 -16.00 8.48
CA MET A 224 21.48 -14.86 8.89
C MET A 224 22.08 -13.50 8.50
N LYS A 225 21.87 -13.08 7.26
CA LYS A 225 22.00 -11.69 6.81
C LYS A 225 20.58 -11.10 6.67
N PRO A 226 20.40 -9.77 6.75
CA PRO A 226 19.13 -9.15 6.44
C PRO A 226 18.68 -9.60 5.05
N LYS A 227 17.43 -10.05 4.94
CA LYS A 227 16.87 -10.51 3.68
C LYS A 227 16.71 -9.33 2.74
N ALA A 228 17.23 -9.44 1.52
CA ALA A 228 17.01 -8.44 0.49
C ALA A 228 15.58 -8.54 -0.06
N VAL A 229 15.04 -7.44 -0.53
CA VAL A 229 13.78 -7.38 -1.25
C VAL A 229 14.11 -7.11 -2.72
N GLU A 230 13.82 -8.08 -3.58
CA GLU A 230 13.90 -7.87 -5.02
C GLU A 230 12.67 -7.07 -5.47
N LYS A 231 12.89 -6.10 -6.33
CA LYS A 231 11.90 -5.10 -6.73
C LYS A 231 11.82 -5.04 -8.25
N GLU A 232 10.64 -5.28 -8.78
CA GLU A 232 10.36 -5.28 -10.22
C GLU A 232 9.25 -4.27 -10.52
N GLY A 233 9.48 -3.40 -11.52
CA GLY A 233 8.47 -2.48 -12.03
C GLY A 233 7.59 -3.16 -13.06
N LEU A 234 6.29 -3.22 -12.79
CA LEU A 234 5.25 -3.59 -13.75
C LEU A 234 4.51 -2.31 -14.17
N SER A 235 4.01 -2.22 -15.37
CA SER A 235 3.51 -0.97 -15.98
C SER A 235 2.53 -0.13 -15.13
N GLU A 236 1.84 -0.73 -14.17
CA GLU A 236 0.82 -0.06 -13.33
C GLU A 236 1.08 -0.24 -11.82
N TYR A 237 1.99 -1.11 -11.42
CA TYR A 237 2.31 -1.43 -10.04
C TYR A 237 3.73 -1.96 -9.89
N PHE A 238 4.24 -1.95 -8.67
CA PHE A 238 5.54 -2.50 -8.31
C PHE A 238 5.38 -3.78 -7.52
N LEU A 239 6.20 -4.77 -7.86
CA LEU A 239 6.28 -6.06 -7.19
C LEU A 239 7.48 -6.07 -6.25
N TYR A 240 7.24 -6.38 -4.99
CA TYR A 240 8.26 -6.55 -3.97
C TYR A 240 8.31 -8.01 -3.56
N THR A 241 9.36 -8.72 -3.93
CA THR A 241 9.59 -10.10 -3.51
C THR A 241 10.44 -10.13 -2.25
N ILE A 242 9.94 -10.75 -1.19
CA ILE A 242 10.68 -10.95 0.05
C ILE A 242 11.64 -12.11 -0.16
N GLU A 243 12.92 -11.89 0.10
CA GLU A 243 13.96 -12.90 -0.08
C GLU A 243 13.70 -14.15 0.77
N GLY A 244 13.82 -15.31 0.14
CA GLY A 244 13.60 -16.61 0.75
C GLY A 244 12.13 -16.93 0.95
N THR A 245 11.84 -17.77 1.93
CA THR A 245 10.48 -18.21 2.25
C THR A 245 10.10 -17.90 3.68
N GLU A 246 8.80 -17.70 3.91
CA GLU A 246 8.23 -17.35 5.19
C GLU A 246 7.06 -18.27 5.55
N THR A 247 6.98 -18.70 6.81
CA THR A 247 5.79 -19.40 7.32
C THR A 247 4.87 -18.37 7.95
N ILE A 248 3.63 -18.29 7.46
CA ILE A 248 2.62 -17.33 7.88
C ILE A 248 1.35 -18.10 8.27
N PRO A 249 1.22 -18.53 9.54
CA PRO A 249 0.06 -19.28 10.02
C PRO A 249 -1.22 -18.44 9.96
N ASN A 250 -2.35 -19.11 9.84
CA ASN A 250 -3.66 -18.46 9.89
C ASN A 250 -3.89 -17.78 11.25
N GLY A 251 -4.45 -16.57 11.24
CA GLY A 251 -4.67 -15.74 12.41
C GLY A 251 -3.41 -15.01 12.93
N TRP A 252 -2.27 -15.15 12.26
CA TRP A 252 -1.01 -14.53 12.68
C TRP A 252 -0.62 -13.35 11.79
N SER A 253 0.18 -12.45 12.39
CA SER A 253 0.87 -11.38 11.68
C SER A 253 2.38 -11.55 11.83
N LYS A 254 3.12 -11.37 10.75
CA LYS A 254 4.57 -11.47 10.71
C LYS A 254 5.20 -10.18 10.25
N ARG A 255 6.16 -9.67 11.04
CA ARG A 255 6.95 -8.49 10.68
C ARG A 255 8.20 -8.91 9.94
N LEU A 256 8.42 -8.33 8.77
CA LEU A 256 9.57 -8.57 7.89
C LEU A 256 10.30 -7.26 7.64
N GLN A 257 11.62 -7.27 7.61
CA GLN A 257 12.40 -6.11 7.24
C GLN A 257 12.42 -5.97 5.71
N SER A 258 12.13 -4.76 5.23
CA SER A 258 12.07 -4.45 3.81
C SER A 258 13.38 -3.84 3.30
N PHE A 259 13.90 -2.85 4.03
CA PHE A 259 15.21 -2.22 3.75
C PHE A 259 15.76 -1.54 5.00
N ASP A 260 17.06 -1.21 4.96
CA ASP A 260 17.76 -0.45 6.00
C ASP A 260 18.80 0.44 5.32
N THR A 261 18.54 1.73 5.31
CA THR A 261 19.41 2.72 4.68
C THR A 261 19.93 3.68 5.75
N SER A 262 21.24 3.79 5.86
CA SER A 262 21.90 4.74 6.76
C SER A 262 22.23 6.06 6.06
N GLU A 263 22.33 7.13 6.85
CA GLU A 263 22.78 8.45 6.41
C GLU A 263 21.94 9.05 5.25
N VAL A 264 20.61 8.86 5.28
CA VAL A 264 19.69 9.55 4.38
C VAL A 264 19.74 11.05 4.72
N PRO A 265 20.15 11.93 3.80
CA PRO A 265 20.13 13.37 4.06
C PRO A 265 18.71 13.85 4.33
N VAL A 266 18.53 14.68 5.35
CA VAL A 266 17.21 15.22 5.71
C VAL A 266 17.30 16.69 6.07
N VAL A 267 16.21 17.41 5.86
CA VAL A 267 16.05 18.79 6.29
C VAL A 267 14.93 18.87 7.31
N ASN A 268 15.27 19.34 8.51
CA ASN A 268 14.26 19.68 9.51
C ASN A 268 13.81 21.12 9.26
N LEU A 269 12.52 21.29 9.01
CA LEU A 269 11.90 22.56 8.71
C LEU A 269 10.81 22.85 9.76
N TYR A 270 10.81 24.06 10.29
CA TYR A 270 9.79 24.53 11.22
C TYR A 270 8.88 25.50 10.47
N LYS A 271 7.59 25.17 10.35
CA LYS A 271 6.62 26.03 9.68
C LYS A 271 5.67 26.67 10.67
N TYR A 272 5.49 27.97 10.50
CA TYR A 272 4.48 28.76 11.20
C TYR A 272 3.49 29.31 10.18
N GLU A 273 2.27 28.81 10.22
CA GLU A 273 1.13 29.21 9.38
C GLU A 273 -0.07 29.43 10.31
N GLU A 274 -0.21 30.66 10.82
CA GLU A 274 -1.20 30.99 11.85
C GLU A 274 -2.63 30.68 11.39
N GLU A 275 -2.91 30.93 10.12
CA GLU A 275 -4.22 30.71 9.50
C GLU A 275 -4.58 29.22 9.38
N ARG A 276 -3.58 28.33 9.34
CA ARG A 276 -3.75 26.88 9.17
C ARG A 276 -3.58 26.09 10.45
N TYR A 277 -2.58 26.43 11.25
CA TYR A 277 -2.16 25.66 12.43
C TYR A 277 -2.34 26.40 13.75
N GLY A 278 -2.79 27.66 13.73
CA GLY A 278 -2.86 28.51 14.91
C GLY A 278 -1.47 29.02 15.33
N ALA A 279 -1.33 29.39 16.59
CA ALA A 279 -0.12 30.05 17.11
C ALA A 279 1.09 29.12 17.35
N ALA A 280 1.02 27.86 16.96
CA ALA A 280 2.09 26.90 17.16
C ALA A 280 2.95 26.74 15.89
N ALA A 281 4.26 26.59 16.06
CA ALA A 281 5.13 26.11 15.00
C ALA A 281 5.05 24.58 14.88
N PHE A 282 5.05 24.09 13.66
CA PHE A 282 5.00 22.66 13.33
C PHE A 282 6.34 22.21 12.75
N ARG A 283 6.77 21.02 13.15
CA ARG A 283 7.99 20.42 12.62
C ARG A 283 7.69 19.56 11.42
N PHE A 284 8.45 19.77 10.36
CA PHE A 284 8.42 18.97 9.14
C PHE A 284 9.79 18.32 8.93
N LEU A 285 9.77 17.10 8.44
CA LEU A 285 10.96 16.37 8.02
C LEU A 285 10.90 16.20 6.51
N ASN A 286 11.89 16.73 5.81
CA ASN A 286 11.95 16.73 4.36
C ASN A 286 13.13 15.88 3.89
N PHE A 287 12.90 15.04 2.90
CA PHE A 287 13.90 14.29 2.15
C PHE A 287 13.38 13.97 0.75
N LYS A 288 14.19 13.34 -0.09
CA LYS A 288 13.78 12.96 -1.43
C LYS A 288 13.99 11.47 -1.67
N ASN A 289 13.12 10.83 -2.43
CA ASN A 289 13.26 9.44 -2.78
C ASN A 289 14.13 9.29 -4.03
N ASP A 290 15.41 9.64 -3.94
CA ASP A 290 16.37 9.57 -5.04
C ASP A 290 17.72 8.97 -4.61
N LYS A 291 18.61 8.79 -5.56
CA LYS A 291 19.94 8.19 -5.33
C LYS A 291 20.86 9.09 -4.50
N GLU A 292 20.71 10.41 -4.57
CA GLU A 292 21.49 11.34 -3.75
C GLU A 292 21.15 11.18 -2.27
N HIS A 293 19.92 10.83 -1.96
CA HIS A 293 19.44 10.50 -0.61
C HIS A 293 19.62 9.01 -0.25
N LYS A 294 20.40 8.25 -1.06
CA LYS A 294 20.63 6.81 -0.86
C LYS A 294 19.33 5.98 -0.89
N LEU A 295 18.34 6.50 -1.57
CA LEU A 295 17.02 5.91 -1.85
C LEU A 295 16.83 5.83 -3.38
N GLY A 296 15.61 5.80 -3.87
CA GLY A 296 15.30 6.06 -5.28
C GLY A 296 15.49 4.91 -6.25
N ASP A 297 15.90 3.73 -5.80
CA ASP A 297 15.91 2.56 -6.68
C ASP A 297 14.47 2.09 -6.97
N THR A 298 13.56 2.40 -6.04
CA THR A 298 12.16 2.00 -6.14
C THR A 298 11.28 2.96 -5.36
N PRO A 299 9.99 3.01 -5.69
CA PRO A 299 9.01 3.73 -4.88
C PRO A 299 8.96 3.20 -3.44
N ILE A 300 8.55 4.05 -2.52
CA ILE A 300 8.33 3.69 -1.12
C ILE A 300 6.83 3.48 -0.90
N PRO A 301 6.39 2.28 -0.48
CA PRO A 301 4.98 2.03 -0.18
C PRO A 301 4.42 2.99 0.88
N GLY A 302 3.13 3.34 0.75
CA GLY A 302 2.46 4.16 1.76
C GLY A 302 2.45 3.47 3.13
N GLY A 303 2.66 4.25 4.18
CA GLY A 303 2.76 3.72 5.54
C GLY A 303 2.90 4.80 6.60
N THR A 304 3.33 4.41 7.79
CA THR A 304 3.59 5.31 8.91
C THR A 304 5.07 5.31 9.26
N LEU A 305 5.69 6.48 9.24
CA LEU A 305 7.04 6.70 9.74
C LEU A 305 6.98 7.17 11.20
N LYS A 306 7.69 6.48 12.08
CA LYS A 306 8.00 6.95 13.44
C LYS A 306 9.42 7.47 13.46
N VAL A 307 9.59 8.69 13.94
CA VAL A 307 10.89 9.38 13.98
C VAL A 307 11.40 9.41 15.41
N TYR A 308 12.65 9.00 15.57
CA TYR A 308 13.40 9.04 16.79
C TYR A 308 14.66 9.90 16.59
N ARG A 309 15.26 10.34 17.67
CA ARG A 309 16.55 11.00 17.69
C ARG A 309 17.44 10.30 18.72
N THR A 310 18.71 10.15 18.42
CA THR A 310 19.71 9.74 19.41
C THR A 310 19.82 10.84 20.48
N ALA A 311 19.55 10.49 21.72
CA ALA A 311 19.41 11.45 22.82
C ALA A 311 20.75 11.68 23.55
N ASP A 312 21.65 10.70 23.52
CA ASP A 312 22.92 10.72 24.19
C ASP A 312 23.98 9.82 23.53
N ASP A 313 25.23 9.93 23.95
CA ASP A 313 26.33 9.08 23.48
C ASP A 313 26.17 7.59 23.78
N LYS A 314 25.18 7.23 24.59
CA LYS A 314 24.85 5.84 24.93
C LYS A 314 23.85 5.21 23.97
N GLY A 315 23.42 5.98 22.96
CA GLY A 315 22.50 5.50 21.94
C GLY A 315 21.04 5.40 22.41
N GLN A 316 20.66 6.10 23.49
CA GLN A 316 19.26 6.18 23.91
C GLN A 316 18.46 6.96 22.87
N LEU A 317 17.27 6.46 22.55
CA LEU A 317 16.38 7.03 21.55
C LEU A 317 15.30 7.89 22.23
N SER A 318 15.13 9.11 21.76
CA SER A 318 14.02 9.98 22.11
C SER A 318 13.02 10.01 20.95
N TYR A 319 11.76 9.81 21.25
CA TYR A 319 10.69 9.90 20.26
C TYR A 319 10.47 11.36 19.86
N VAL A 320 10.45 11.62 18.56
CA VAL A 320 10.28 12.96 17.97
C VAL A 320 8.86 13.19 17.47
N GLY A 321 8.29 12.22 16.78
CA GLY A 321 6.97 12.33 16.19
C GLY A 321 6.70 11.19 15.22
N GLN A 322 5.52 11.23 14.59
CA GLN A 322 5.16 10.30 13.54
C GLN A 322 4.36 11.00 12.45
N SER A 323 4.46 10.48 11.25
CA SER A 323 3.68 10.92 10.11
C SER A 323 3.23 9.75 9.27
N ALA A 324 2.00 9.79 8.78
CA ALA A 324 1.53 8.86 7.76
C ALA A 324 1.74 9.50 6.38
N PHE A 325 2.17 8.70 5.42
CA PHE A 325 2.33 9.14 4.05
C PHE A 325 1.73 8.12 3.08
N LYS A 326 1.38 8.61 1.90
CA LYS A 326 0.94 7.80 0.78
C LYS A 326 2.15 7.21 0.06
N TYR A 327 1.90 6.44 -0.98
CA TYR A 327 2.92 5.99 -1.90
C TYR A 327 3.82 7.14 -2.38
N ILE A 328 5.13 6.95 -2.31
CA ILE A 328 6.14 7.92 -2.72
C ILE A 328 6.84 7.38 -3.97
N PRO A 329 6.63 7.97 -5.14
CA PRO A 329 7.36 7.63 -6.37
C PRO A 329 8.88 7.81 -6.24
N VAL A 330 9.62 7.29 -7.21
CA VAL A 330 11.04 7.65 -7.39
C VAL A 330 11.14 9.10 -7.81
N ASP A 331 12.18 9.79 -7.37
CA ASP A 331 12.47 11.21 -7.59
C ASP A 331 11.44 12.19 -6.99
N GLU A 332 10.56 11.73 -6.10
CA GLU A 332 9.57 12.57 -5.42
C GLU A 332 10.12 13.17 -4.13
N ASP A 333 9.81 14.45 -3.91
CA ASP A 333 10.08 15.15 -2.67
C ASP A 333 9.09 14.73 -1.58
N VAL A 334 9.62 14.47 -0.39
CA VAL A 334 8.85 14.00 0.75
C VAL A 334 8.86 15.07 1.84
N GLU A 335 7.68 15.53 2.23
CA GLU A 335 7.50 16.43 3.35
C GLU A 335 6.56 15.79 4.38
N LEU A 336 7.06 15.51 5.57
CA LEU A 336 6.35 14.81 6.63
C LEU A 336 6.10 15.71 7.83
N ASN A 337 4.84 15.95 8.14
CA ASN A 337 4.44 16.70 9.32
C ASN A 337 4.57 15.82 10.58
N LEU A 338 5.48 16.20 11.49
CA LEU A 338 5.75 15.51 12.75
C LEU A 338 4.95 16.09 13.95
N GLY A 339 4.15 17.12 13.71
CA GLY A 339 3.31 17.75 14.72
C GLY A 339 3.84 19.07 15.28
N PRO A 340 3.11 19.67 16.24
CA PRO A 340 3.48 20.92 16.87
C PRO A 340 4.69 20.77 17.77
N VAL A 341 5.50 21.85 17.87
CA VAL A 341 6.72 21.89 18.71
C VAL A 341 6.70 23.11 19.63
N GLY A 342 7.34 22.97 20.79
CA GLY A 342 7.54 24.08 21.74
C GLY A 342 8.93 24.70 21.70
N ASP A 343 9.89 24.06 20.97
CA ASP A 343 11.29 24.48 20.95
C ASP A 343 11.58 25.64 19.98
N VAL A 344 10.70 25.86 19.03
CA VAL A 344 10.71 26.99 18.11
C VAL A 344 9.42 27.78 18.33
N VAL A 345 9.58 29.00 18.79
CA VAL A 345 8.47 29.88 19.15
C VAL A 345 8.41 31.03 18.17
N VAL A 346 7.25 31.23 17.57
CA VAL A 346 6.96 32.39 16.71
C VAL A 346 5.83 33.17 17.32
N GLU A 347 6.08 34.42 17.64
CA GLU A 347 5.09 35.36 18.19
C GLU A 347 4.80 36.44 17.15
N SER A 348 3.56 36.53 16.72
CA SER A 348 3.06 37.54 15.78
C SER A 348 2.19 38.55 16.54
N MET A 349 2.61 39.80 16.58
CA MET A 349 1.96 40.86 17.30
C MET A 349 1.46 41.93 16.33
N LEU A 350 0.18 42.27 16.38
CA LEU A 350 -0.39 43.43 15.70
C LEU A 350 -0.05 44.67 16.51
N MET A 351 0.79 45.55 15.94
CA MET A 351 1.29 46.76 16.61
C MET A 351 0.48 48.01 16.32
N ASP A 352 -0.07 48.10 15.10
CA ASP A 352 -0.86 49.23 14.65
C ASP A 352 -1.92 48.80 13.64
N PHE A 353 -3.05 49.52 13.65
CA PHE A 353 -4.15 49.28 12.72
C PHE A 353 -4.79 50.64 12.35
N LYS A 354 -4.87 50.94 11.07
CA LYS A 354 -5.54 52.13 10.59
C LYS A 354 -6.28 51.86 9.27
N THR A 355 -7.30 52.67 9.04
CA THR A 355 -8.01 52.72 7.77
C THR A 355 -7.96 54.15 7.22
N ASP A 356 -7.66 54.30 5.95
CA ASP A 356 -7.54 55.58 5.28
C ASP A 356 -7.99 55.48 3.80
N ASN A 357 -7.75 56.57 3.02
CA ASN A 357 -8.05 56.66 1.59
C ASN A 357 -9.48 56.27 1.20
N TYR A 358 -10.44 56.67 2.05
CA TYR A 358 -11.85 56.37 1.82
C TYR A 358 -12.36 56.93 0.49
N ARG A 359 -13.12 56.11 -0.22
CA ARG A 359 -13.91 56.47 -1.43
C ARG A 359 -15.39 56.40 -1.08
N PHE A 360 -16.16 57.29 -1.68
CA PHE A 360 -17.60 57.37 -1.46
C PHE A 360 -18.37 57.22 -2.76
N ASP A 361 -19.49 56.56 -2.73
CA ASP A 361 -20.44 56.47 -3.83
C ASP A 361 -21.30 57.76 -4.00
N ARG A 362 -22.18 57.71 -4.99
CA ARG A 362 -23.09 58.87 -5.23
C ARG A 362 -24.05 59.16 -4.07
N ASN A 363 -24.32 58.16 -3.25
CA ASN A 363 -25.19 58.25 -2.06
C ASN A 363 -24.41 58.60 -0.80
N ARG A 364 -23.12 58.92 -0.90
CA ARG A 364 -22.18 59.18 0.21
C ARG A 364 -21.90 58.00 1.11
N ASN A 365 -22.17 56.76 0.68
CA ASN A 365 -21.73 55.56 1.39
C ASN A 365 -20.27 55.26 1.06
N ILE A 366 -19.55 54.66 2.02
CA ILE A 366 -18.18 54.21 1.79
C ILE A 366 -18.21 53.10 0.73
N SER A 367 -17.51 53.30 -0.38
CA SER A 367 -17.41 52.38 -1.50
C SER A 367 -16.04 51.72 -1.60
N GLY A 368 -15.02 52.23 -0.89
CA GLY A 368 -13.69 51.65 -0.82
C GLY A 368 -12.81 52.36 0.20
N TRP A 369 -11.80 51.65 0.70
CA TRP A 369 -10.81 52.17 1.65
C TRP A 369 -9.53 51.33 1.58
N ASP A 370 -8.47 51.84 2.19
CA ASP A 370 -7.24 51.14 2.43
C ASP A 370 -7.18 50.77 3.92
N GLU A 371 -6.74 49.55 4.21
CA GLU A 371 -6.51 49.05 5.56
C GLU A 371 -5.04 48.73 5.73
N THR A 372 -4.38 49.35 6.68
CA THR A 372 -2.97 49.13 6.99
C THR A 372 -2.83 48.52 8.39
N ARG A 373 -2.13 47.42 8.46
CA ARG A 373 -1.77 46.71 9.68
C ARG A 373 -0.26 46.61 9.81
N ALA A 374 0.29 46.96 10.94
CA ALA A 374 1.70 46.78 11.25
C ALA A 374 1.90 45.58 12.19
N PHE A 375 2.69 44.65 11.79
CA PHE A 375 3.00 43.46 12.55
C PHE A 375 4.47 43.43 12.97
N LYS A 376 4.70 42.97 14.21
CA LYS A 376 6.03 42.62 14.72
C LYS A 376 6.08 41.13 14.94
N ILE A 377 7.08 40.50 14.34
CA ILE A 377 7.35 39.06 14.47
C ILE A 377 8.60 38.86 15.30
N GLU A 378 8.47 38.05 16.34
CA GLU A 378 9.59 37.57 17.13
C GLU A 378 9.72 36.06 16.95
N VAL A 379 10.90 35.60 16.55
CA VAL A 379 11.19 34.18 16.30
C VAL A 379 12.32 33.75 17.22
N ARG A 380 12.08 32.69 18.01
CA ARG A 380 12.99 32.22 19.03
C ARG A 380 13.30 30.73 18.85
N ASN A 381 14.57 30.38 18.74
CA ASN A 381 15.07 29.03 18.77
C ASN A 381 15.63 28.70 20.14
N THR A 382 14.95 27.82 20.90
CA THR A 382 15.43 27.40 22.23
C THR A 382 16.32 26.16 22.18
N ARG A 383 16.47 25.57 20.99
CA ARG A 383 17.26 24.35 20.75
C ARG A 383 18.76 24.61 20.80
N GLN A 384 19.53 23.53 20.96
CA GLN A 384 21.00 23.57 20.94
C GLN A 384 21.58 23.44 19.52
N ILE A 385 20.72 23.25 18.51
CA ILE A 385 21.10 23.15 17.11
C ILE A 385 20.40 24.23 16.30
N PRO A 386 20.94 24.64 15.14
CA PRO A 386 20.27 25.60 14.27
C PRO A 386 18.89 25.14 13.84
N ALA A 387 18.00 26.09 13.63
CA ALA A 387 16.63 25.81 13.15
C ALA A 387 16.34 26.61 11.88
N ARG A 388 15.90 25.92 10.84
CA ARG A 388 15.35 26.55 9.63
C ARG A 388 13.86 26.72 9.80
N ILE A 389 13.38 27.96 9.65
CA ILE A 389 12.00 28.33 9.96
C ILE A 389 11.39 29.00 8.73
N GLU A 390 10.21 28.59 8.37
CA GLU A 390 9.35 29.24 7.37
C GLU A 390 8.12 29.82 8.07
N ILE A 391 7.91 31.11 7.86
CA ILE A 391 6.72 31.84 8.35
C ILE A 391 5.88 32.19 7.13
N GLN A 392 4.73 31.60 7.02
CA GLN A 392 3.80 31.83 5.92
C GLN A 392 2.59 32.61 6.40
N ARG A 393 2.18 33.62 5.64
CA ARG A 393 1.04 34.47 5.93
C ARG A 393 0.14 34.55 4.70
N ASN A 394 -1.14 34.25 4.88
CA ASN A 394 -2.16 34.42 3.85
C ASN A 394 -3.00 35.66 4.18
N PHE A 395 -3.22 36.52 3.19
CA PHE A 395 -3.92 37.79 3.37
C PHE A 395 -5.39 37.74 2.92
N ASN A 396 -5.86 36.62 2.40
CA ASN A 396 -7.22 36.41 1.90
C ASN A 396 -7.67 37.41 0.82
N THR A 397 -6.73 38.08 0.15
CA THR A 397 -7.00 39.02 -0.93
C THR A 397 -5.79 39.15 -1.85
N PRO A 398 -5.95 39.26 -3.17
CA PRO A 398 -4.86 39.55 -4.09
C PRO A 398 -4.45 41.04 -4.12
N TYR A 399 -5.21 41.93 -3.47
CA TYR A 399 -5.03 43.39 -3.49
C TYR A 399 -4.30 43.84 -2.24
N TRP A 400 -2.98 43.69 -2.19
CA TRP A 400 -2.15 44.03 -1.04
C TRP A 400 -0.79 44.59 -1.43
N LYS A 401 -0.19 45.32 -0.51
CA LYS A 401 1.20 45.80 -0.53
C LYS A 401 1.86 45.49 0.79
N LEU A 402 3.11 45.03 0.75
CA LEU A 402 3.88 44.68 1.93
C LEU A 402 5.15 45.52 2.00
N GLU A 403 5.39 46.13 3.17
CA GLU A 403 6.65 46.80 3.53
C GLU A 403 7.34 46.03 4.62
N LYS A 404 8.65 45.85 4.54
CA LYS A 404 9.42 44.97 5.45
C LYS A 404 10.62 45.69 6.03
N SER A 405 10.92 45.40 7.30
CA SER A 405 12.13 45.89 7.97
C SER A 405 12.62 44.86 9.00
N GLY A 406 13.93 44.89 9.32
CA GLY A 406 14.55 44.00 10.28
C GLY A 406 15.09 42.70 9.67
N GLU A 407 15.27 41.69 10.51
CA GLU A 407 15.91 40.41 10.16
C GLU A 407 14.92 39.37 9.60
N PHE A 408 14.20 39.71 8.53
CA PHE A 408 13.18 38.84 7.95
C PHE A 408 13.73 37.67 7.09
N GLY A 409 15.03 37.58 6.86
CA GLY A 409 15.68 36.55 6.07
C GLY A 409 15.34 36.64 4.56
N GLN A 410 14.99 35.50 3.96
CA GLN A 410 14.52 35.46 2.57
C GLN A 410 13.02 35.70 2.52
N PHE A 411 12.57 36.48 1.54
CA PHE A 411 11.15 36.75 1.30
C PHE A 411 10.75 36.25 -0.08
N GLU A 412 9.61 35.58 -0.13
CA GLU A 412 9.03 35.02 -1.35
C GLU A 412 7.52 35.27 -1.37
N LYS A 413 6.99 35.65 -2.53
CA LYS A 413 5.56 35.62 -2.82
C LYS A 413 5.23 34.23 -3.34
N VAL A 414 4.48 33.46 -2.55
CA VAL A 414 4.15 32.05 -2.87
C VAL A 414 3.05 31.97 -3.92
N ASP A 415 2.00 32.77 -3.73
CA ASP A 415 0.85 32.88 -4.63
C ASP A 415 0.25 34.28 -4.63
N VAL A 416 -1.01 34.45 -5.08
CA VAL A 416 -1.65 35.76 -5.23
C VAL A 416 -1.86 36.49 -3.91
N ASP A 417 -2.04 35.79 -2.81
CA ASP A 417 -2.37 36.32 -1.49
C ASP A 417 -1.50 35.77 -0.34
N THR A 418 -0.48 34.97 -0.66
CA THR A 418 0.39 34.31 0.32
C THR A 418 1.84 34.72 0.17
N VAL A 419 2.48 35.03 1.29
CA VAL A 419 3.92 35.32 1.38
C VAL A 419 4.60 34.37 2.34
N LYS A 420 5.89 34.16 2.13
CA LYS A 420 6.76 33.31 2.95
C LYS A 420 8.04 34.04 3.34
N PHE A 421 8.38 33.97 4.60
CA PHE A 421 9.67 34.40 5.15
C PHE A 421 10.43 33.15 5.57
N THR A 422 11.68 32.99 5.07
CA THR A 422 12.54 31.87 5.45
C THR A 422 13.74 32.39 6.24
N LEU A 423 13.89 31.87 7.45
CA LEU A 423 14.89 32.28 8.42
C LEU A 423 15.70 31.07 8.86
N THR A 424 16.99 31.27 9.09
CA THR A 424 17.82 30.32 9.85
C THR A 424 18.21 30.99 11.15
N LEU A 425 17.88 30.36 12.27
CA LEU A 425 18.23 30.82 13.60
C LEU A 425 19.34 29.92 14.17
N GLU A 426 20.38 30.55 14.67
CA GLU A 426 21.42 29.87 15.42
C GLU A 426 20.88 29.26 16.74
N PRO A 427 21.61 28.33 17.36
CA PRO A 427 21.22 27.77 18.65
C PRO A 427 20.93 28.87 19.68
N ARG A 428 19.84 28.74 20.43
CA ARG A 428 19.44 29.64 21.52
C ARG A 428 19.41 31.13 21.13
N SER A 429 19.00 31.42 19.91
CA SER A 429 18.95 32.79 19.36
C SER A 429 17.52 33.26 19.13
N THR A 430 17.39 34.59 19.02
CA THR A 430 16.15 35.27 18.72
C THR A 430 16.36 36.25 17.57
N LYS A 431 15.43 36.27 16.62
CA LYS A 431 15.38 37.29 15.54
C LYS A 431 14.07 38.02 15.57
N LYS A 432 14.11 39.30 15.15
CA LYS A 432 12.93 40.16 15.12
C LYS A 432 12.83 40.86 13.77
N PHE A 433 11.66 40.94 13.24
CA PHE A 433 11.36 41.77 12.06
C PHE A 433 9.94 42.32 12.12
N GLU A 434 9.72 43.33 11.30
CA GLU A 434 8.44 44.00 11.21
C GLU A 434 7.98 44.04 9.74
N TYR A 435 6.68 44.01 9.55
CA TYR A 435 6.10 44.29 8.24
C TYR A 435 4.80 45.06 8.37
N GLY A 436 4.59 45.98 7.44
CA GLY A 436 3.35 46.68 7.21
C GLY A 436 2.61 46.03 6.06
N LEU A 437 1.37 45.63 6.29
CA LEU A 437 0.45 45.08 5.30
C LEU A 437 -0.62 46.12 5.02
N THR A 438 -0.71 46.60 3.78
CA THR A 438 -1.81 47.41 3.30
C THR A 438 -2.67 46.54 2.38
N THR A 439 -3.95 46.42 2.71
CA THR A 439 -4.97 45.74 1.88
C THR A 439 -5.97 46.78 1.34
N TYR A 440 -6.42 46.57 0.11
CA TYR A 440 -7.30 47.47 -0.64
C TYR A 440 -8.69 46.85 -0.71
N HIS A 441 -9.72 47.70 -0.39
CA HIS A 441 -11.11 47.26 -0.31
C HIS A 441 -12.02 48.06 -1.25
N GLY A 442 -13.08 47.38 -1.77
CA GLY A 442 -14.07 47.98 -2.65
C GLY A 442 -13.42 48.60 -3.91
N VAL A 443 -13.83 49.80 -4.30
CA VAL A 443 -13.31 50.48 -5.53
C VAL A 443 -11.81 50.79 -5.46
N ARG A 444 -11.19 50.79 -4.29
CA ARG A 444 -9.75 50.95 -4.14
C ARG A 444 -8.95 49.76 -4.76
N GLN A 445 -9.57 48.59 -4.92
CA GLN A 445 -9.00 47.44 -5.62
C GLN A 445 -8.77 47.72 -7.10
N GLU A 446 -9.68 48.50 -7.73
CA GLU A 446 -9.53 48.91 -9.12
C GLU A 446 -8.40 49.93 -9.28
N ASP A 447 -8.26 50.86 -8.34
CA ASP A 447 -7.17 51.84 -8.33
C ASP A 447 -5.81 51.11 -8.22
N PHE A 448 -5.68 50.19 -7.28
CA PHE A 448 -4.49 49.33 -7.10
C PHE A 448 -4.13 48.57 -8.39
N THR A 449 -5.13 47.99 -9.05
CA THR A 449 -4.92 47.22 -10.30
C THR A 449 -4.43 48.13 -11.43
N ARG A 450 -4.85 49.38 -11.49
CA ARG A 450 -4.38 50.38 -12.48
C ARG A 450 -2.95 50.85 -12.20
N GLU A 451 -2.59 51.06 -10.91
CA GLU A 451 -1.29 51.50 -10.46
C GLU A 451 -0.21 50.39 -10.57
N SER A 452 -0.60 49.14 -10.46
CA SER A 452 0.31 47.98 -10.50
C SER A 452 0.58 47.46 -11.93
N LYS A 453 -0.07 47.97 -12.98
CA LYS A 453 0.27 47.62 -14.35
C LYS A 453 1.54 48.34 -14.78
N PRO A 454 2.56 47.61 -15.25
CA PRO A 454 3.74 48.25 -15.81
C PRO A 454 3.34 49.15 -17.00
N LYS A 455 3.83 50.38 -16.99
CA LYS A 455 3.69 51.34 -18.10
C LYS A 455 4.45 50.88 -19.34
#